data_c3b5bcb73016663cb372fb3f0edba77d
#
_entry.id   c3b5bcb73016663cb372fb3f0edba77d
#
_cell.length_a   1.000
_cell.length_b   1.000
_cell.length_c   1.000
_cell.angle_alpha   90.00
_cell.angle_beta   90.00
_cell.angle_gamma   90.00
#
_symmetry.space_group_name_H-M   'P 1'
#
loop_
_entity.id
_entity.type
_entity.pdbx_description
1 polymer ?
#
loop_
_entity_poly.entity_id
_entity_poly.type
_entity_poly.pdbx_seq_one_letter_code
_entity_poly.pdbx_strand_id
1 'polypeptide(L)'
;MGPVIDTSKIFPFAQKKGTSYYNLMHAIATRNLVNIISAEPELTGKSIGISAPYSAQAKMHAAINKSNSSVTAGTVHRFQGDEKDIMIVDTVDSLGDAQVGFWAMADHPNEDGCKLWNVGISRAKDYLFF
;
A
#
# COMPACT_ATOMS: atom_id res chain seq x y z
N MET A 1 12.10 -7.78 6.47
CA MET A 1 10.84 -7.02 6.48
C MET A 1 11.10 -5.63 7.06
N GLY A 2 10.60 -4.60 6.42
CA GLY A 2 10.78 -3.22 6.87
C GLY A 2 10.08 -2.94 8.20
N PRO A 3 10.30 -1.76 8.78
CA PRO A 3 9.65 -1.37 10.03
C PRO A 3 8.13 -1.29 9.85
N VAL A 4 7.40 -1.74 10.87
CA VAL A 4 5.96 -1.56 10.97
C VAL A 4 5.70 -0.31 11.78
N ILE A 5 4.96 0.64 11.17
CA ILE A 5 4.58 1.88 11.84
C ILE A 5 3.16 1.71 12.38
N ASP A 6 3.02 1.70 13.69
CA ASP A 6 1.71 1.68 14.33
C ASP A 6 1.09 3.08 14.32
N THR A 7 0.09 3.28 13.48
CA THR A 7 -0.65 4.53 13.37
C THR A 7 -1.95 4.53 14.17
N SER A 8 -2.25 3.46 14.90
CA SER A 8 -3.52 3.31 15.61
C SER A 8 -3.79 4.38 16.66
N LYS A 9 -2.73 4.96 17.22
CA LYS A 9 -2.79 6.01 18.24
C LYS A 9 -2.62 7.41 17.69
N ILE A 10 -2.46 7.53 16.37
CA ILE A 10 -2.21 8.80 15.68
C ILE A 10 -3.47 9.13 14.86
N PHE A 11 -4.05 10.27 15.11
CA PHE A 11 -5.13 10.78 14.30
C PHE A 11 -4.59 11.33 12.94
N PRO A 12 -5.27 11.14 11.82
CA PRO A 12 -6.54 10.43 11.67
C PRO A 12 -6.37 8.93 11.43
N PHE A 13 -7.39 8.19 11.87
CA PHE A 13 -7.57 6.79 11.48
C PHE A 13 -8.05 6.68 10.04
N ALA A 14 -8.25 5.43 9.57
CA ALA A 14 -8.88 5.20 8.27
C ALA A 14 -10.25 5.88 8.20
N GLN A 15 -10.48 6.61 7.12
CA GLN A 15 -11.71 7.37 6.90
C GLN A 15 -12.42 6.88 5.64
N LYS A 16 -13.75 6.98 5.65
CA LYS A 16 -14.57 6.57 4.52
C LYS A 16 -14.78 7.72 3.54
N LYS A 17 -14.66 7.42 2.24
CA LYS A 17 -15.00 8.33 1.15
C LYS A 17 -15.90 7.58 0.17
N GLY A 18 -17.22 7.82 0.24
CA GLY A 18 -18.18 7.04 -0.55
C GLY A 18 -18.18 5.58 -0.12
N THR A 19 -17.85 4.67 -1.03
CA THR A 19 -17.70 3.24 -0.77
C THR A 19 -16.24 2.83 -0.54
N SER A 20 -15.32 3.79 -0.53
CA SER A 20 -13.88 3.56 -0.40
C SER A 20 -13.36 4.11 0.93
N TYR A 21 -12.17 3.67 1.32
CA TYR A 21 -11.49 4.14 2.52
C TYR A 21 -10.15 4.76 2.18
N TYR A 22 -9.70 5.69 3.01
CA TYR A 22 -8.36 6.26 2.92
C TYR A 22 -7.77 6.51 4.31
N ASN A 23 -6.46 6.57 4.38
CA ASN A 23 -5.73 6.86 5.61
C ASN A 23 -4.57 7.79 5.28
N LEU A 24 -4.70 9.05 5.69
CA LEU A 24 -3.70 10.08 5.38
C LEU A 24 -2.35 9.78 6.05
N MET A 25 -2.36 9.24 7.26
CA MET A 25 -1.11 8.92 7.96
C MET A 25 -0.34 7.80 7.25
N HIS A 26 -1.04 6.80 6.73
CA HIS A 26 -0.42 5.77 5.90
C HIS A 26 0.17 6.37 4.62
N ALA A 27 -0.53 7.30 3.98
CA ALA A 27 -0.04 7.96 2.78
C ALA A 27 1.25 8.76 3.06
N ILE A 28 1.30 9.49 4.17
CA ILE A 28 2.49 10.24 4.59
C ILE A 28 3.65 9.29 4.93
N ALA A 29 3.38 8.25 5.69
CA ALA A 29 4.41 7.25 6.04
C ALA A 29 4.98 6.57 4.80
N THR A 30 4.11 6.20 3.85
CA THR A 30 4.52 5.61 2.58
C THR A 30 5.36 6.59 1.75
N ARG A 31 4.96 7.86 1.69
CA ARG A 31 5.75 8.89 1.01
C ARG A 31 7.15 9.03 1.61
N ASN A 32 7.24 9.03 2.94
CA ASN A 32 8.53 9.09 3.61
C ASN A 32 9.39 7.86 3.30
N LEU A 33 8.79 6.68 3.27
CA LEU A 33 9.47 5.44 2.89
C LEU A 33 9.98 5.51 1.44
N VAL A 34 9.16 6.00 0.52
CA VAL A 34 9.57 6.21 -0.89
C VAL A 34 10.77 7.14 -0.97
N ASN A 35 10.79 8.22 -0.20
CA ASN A 35 11.91 9.16 -0.18
C ASN A 35 13.19 8.49 0.35
N ILE A 36 13.08 7.68 1.39
CA ILE A 36 14.21 6.93 1.96
C ILE A 36 14.75 5.93 0.92
N ILE A 37 13.89 5.17 0.28
CA ILE A 37 14.27 4.21 -0.77
C ILE A 37 14.94 4.92 -1.93
N SER A 38 14.40 6.04 -2.38
CA SER A 38 14.92 6.80 -3.52
C SER A 38 16.29 7.42 -3.24
N ALA A 39 16.60 7.69 -1.96
CA ALA A 39 17.88 8.23 -1.54
C ALA A 39 18.96 7.14 -1.35
N GLU A 40 18.57 5.87 -1.31
CA GLU A 40 19.50 4.75 -1.13
C GLU A 40 20.22 4.43 -2.44
N PRO A 41 21.57 4.52 -2.51
CA PRO A 41 22.29 4.31 -3.76
C PRO A 41 22.07 2.93 -4.39
N GLU A 42 21.91 1.89 -3.57
CA GLU A 42 21.70 0.52 -4.05
C GLU A 42 20.31 0.31 -4.68
N LEU A 43 19.36 1.18 -4.37
CA LEU A 43 17.99 1.08 -4.83
C LEU A 43 17.62 2.12 -5.90
N THR A 44 18.56 2.99 -6.25
CA THR A 44 18.35 4.02 -7.27
C THR A 44 18.03 3.40 -8.63
N GLY A 45 16.99 3.90 -9.27
CA GLY A 45 16.56 3.42 -10.58
C GLY A 45 15.63 2.20 -10.54
N LYS A 46 15.39 1.62 -9.37
CA LYS A 46 14.44 0.52 -9.23
C LYS A 46 12.99 1.02 -9.32
N SER A 47 12.13 0.21 -9.92
CA SER A 47 10.70 0.50 -9.99
C SER A 47 10.03 0.26 -8.63
N ILE A 48 9.13 1.16 -8.24
CA ILE A 48 8.41 1.10 -6.97
C ILE A 48 6.92 1.00 -7.27
N GLY A 49 6.27 -0.04 -6.77
CA GLY A 49 4.82 -0.17 -6.78
C GLY A 49 4.26 0.09 -5.38
N ILE A 50 3.17 0.86 -5.32
CA ILE A 50 2.40 1.05 -4.09
C ILE A 50 1.01 0.48 -4.33
N SER A 51 0.67 -0.57 -3.60
CA SER A 51 -0.61 -1.26 -3.71
C SER A 51 -1.47 -0.99 -2.48
N ALA A 52 -2.73 -0.65 -2.70
CA ALA A 52 -3.71 -0.47 -1.63
C ALA A 52 -5.01 -1.19 -2.00
N PRO A 53 -5.79 -1.68 -1.02
CA PRO A 53 -7.03 -2.39 -1.30
C PRO A 53 -8.17 -1.45 -1.75
N TYR A 54 -8.04 -0.15 -1.53
CA TYR A 54 -9.08 0.83 -1.80
C TYR A 54 -8.65 1.88 -2.81
N SER A 55 -9.53 2.19 -3.75
CA SER A 55 -9.24 3.14 -4.82
C SER A 55 -8.95 4.56 -4.33
N ALA A 56 -9.60 4.99 -3.24
CA ALA A 56 -9.35 6.31 -2.65
C ALA A 56 -7.90 6.43 -2.16
N GLN A 57 -7.38 5.40 -1.50
CA GLN A 57 -6.00 5.39 -1.03
C GLN A 57 -5.01 5.29 -2.19
N ALA A 58 -5.31 4.44 -3.18
CA ALA A 58 -4.46 4.31 -4.36
C ALA A 58 -4.32 5.65 -5.10
N LYS A 59 -5.42 6.39 -5.26
CA LYS A 59 -5.40 7.73 -5.87
C LYS A 59 -4.59 8.73 -5.04
N MET A 60 -4.69 8.65 -3.72
CA MET A 60 -3.90 9.50 -2.81
C MET A 60 -2.41 9.23 -2.96
N HIS A 61 -1.99 7.97 -2.98
CA HIS A 61 -0.59 7.60 -3.23
C HIS A 61 -0.10 8.08 -4.59
N ALA A 62 -0.90 7.94 -5.63
CA ALA A 62 -0.56 8.42 -6.96
C ALA A 62 -0.37 9.93 -6.99
N ALA A 63 -1.26 10.68 -6.35
CA ALA A 63 -1.19 12.14 -6.30
C ALA A 63 0.05 12.64 -5.53
N ILE A 64 0.31 12.07 -4.37
CA ILE A 64 1.44 12.46 -3.50
C ILE A 64 2.79 12.14 -4.16
N ASN A 65 2.88 11.07 -4.94
CA ASN A 65 4.11 10.62 -5.59
C ASN A 65 4.21 11.00 -7.07
N LYS A 66 3.35 11.91 -7.54
CA LYS A 66 3.25 12.29 -8.96
C LYS A 66 4.59 12.75 -9.56
N SER A 67 5.43 13.38 -8.79
CA SER A 67 6.74 13.89 -9.26
C SER A 67 7.81 12.80 -9.39
N ASN A 68 7.57 11.62 -8.87
CA ASN A 68 8.52 10.50 -8.93
C ASN A 68 8.07 9.50 -10.01
N SER A 69 8.74 9.53 -11.15
CA SER A 69 8.41 8.67 -12.30
C SER A 69 8.65 7.17 -12.05
N SER A 70 9.45 6.81 -11.06
CA SER A 70 9.71 5.42 -10.69
C SER A 70 8.56 4.78 -9.89
N VAL A 71 7.62 5.59 -9.40
CA VAL A 71 6.52 5.14 -8.55
C VAL A 71 5.25 4.94 -9.38
N THR A 72 4.65 3.77 -9.24
CA THR A 72 3.31 3.44 -9.74
C THR A 72 2.43 3.07 -8.56
N ALA A 73 1.33 3.77 -8.36
CA ALA A 73 0.37 3.47 -7.31
C ALA A 73 -0.96 3.01 -7.92
N GLY A 74 -1.58 2.04 -7.27
CA GLY A 74 -2.85 1.51 -7.73
C GLY A 74 -3.46 0.53 -6.74
N THR A 75 -4.65 0.06 -7.08
CA THR A 75 -5.26 -1.05 -6.34
C THR A 75 -4.53 -2.36 -6.65
N VAL A 76 -4.77 -3.38 -5.85
CA VAL A 76 -4.18 -4.71 -6.06
C VAL A 76 -4.45 -5.23 -7.47
N HIS A 77 -5.64 -4.97 -8.01
CA HIS A 77 -6.02 -5.40 -9.36
C HIS A 77 -5.16 -4.76 -10.46
N ARG A 78 -4.66 -3.53 -10.25
CA ARG A 78 -3.78 -2.86 -11.20
C ARG A 78 -2.47 -3.60 -11.39
N PHE A 79 -1.97 -4.27 -10.35
CA PHE A 79 -0.71 -4.99 -10.40
C PHE A 79 -0.87 -6.45 -10.83
N GLN A 80 -2.08 -6.86 -11.17
CA GLN A 80 -2.32 -8.20 -11.68
C GLN A 80 -1.61 -8.39 -13.03
N GLY A 81 -0.64 -9.29 -13.07
CA GLY A 81 0.19 -9.49 -14.25
C GLY A 81 1.35 -8.51 -14.41
N ASP A 82 1.52 -7.56 -13.48
CA ASP A 82 2.63 -6.60 -13.48
C ASP A 82 3.52 -6.83 -12.24
N GLU A 83 4.82 -6.64 -12.42
CA GLU A 83 5.80 -6.79 -11.34
C GLU A 83 6.63 -5.53 -11.18
N LYS A 84 7.04 -5.24 -9.95
CA LYS A 84 7.92 -4.13 -9.62
C LYS A 84 9.11 -4.65 -8.81
N ASP A 85 10.25 -3.97 -8.94
CA ASP A 85 11.43 -4.33 -8.16
C ASP A 85 11.14 -4.21 -6.66
N ILE A 86 10.43 -3.17 -6.28
CA ILE A 86 10.03 -2.88 -4.90
C ILE A 86 8.52 -2.74 -4.85
N MET A 87 7.89 -3.46 -3.93
CA MET A 87 6.45 -3.30 -3.64
C MET A 87 6.24 -2.80 -2.23
N ILE A 88 5.38 -1.81 -2.08
CA ILE A 88 4.88 -1.32 -0.81
C ILE A 88 3.39 -1.65 -0.76
N VAL A 89 2.97 -2.39 0.24
CA VAL A 89 1.57 -2.75 0.44
C VAL A 89 1.03 -1.95 1.61
N ASP A 90 0.08 -1.08 1.32
CA ASP A 90 -0.62 -0.27 2.32
C ASP A 90 -1.95 -0.95 2.65
N THR A 91 -2.11 -1.35 3.88
CA THR A 91 -3.33 -2.01 4.34
C THR A 91 -4.50 -1.04 4.53
N VAL A 92 -4.22 0.24 4.67
CA VAL A 92 -5.17 1.33 4.95
C VAL A 92 -5.83 1.20 6.33
N ASP A 93 -6.26 -0.01 6.67
CA ASP A 93 -6.97 -0.28 7.93
C ASP A 93 -6.07 -0.01 9.14
N SER A 94 -6.61 0.71 10.10
CA SER A 94 -5.98 0.97 11.39
C SER A 94 -6.96 0.65 12.50
N LEU A 95 -6.44 0.44 13.71
CA LEU A 95 -7.29 0.31 14.90
C LEU A 95 -8.04 1.63 15.13
N GLY A 96 -9.32 1.52 15.47
CA GLY A 96 -10.21 2.67 15.69
C GLY A 96 -11.64 2.30 15.33
N ASP A 97 -12.41 3.31 14.97
CA ASP A 97 -13.83 3.13 14.61
C ASP A 97 -14.04 2.59 13.20
N ALA A 98 -13.00 2.54 12.39
CA ALA A 98 -13.08 2.00 11.04
C ALA A 98 -13.18 0.47 11.09
N GLN A 99 -14.13 -0.07 10.35
CA GLN A 99 -14.23 -1.52 10.19
C GLN A 99 -13.06 -2.03 9.37
N VAL A 100 -12.54 -3.18 9.78
CA VAL A 100 -11.54 -3.89 9.00
C VAL A 100 -12.12 -4.24 7.63
N GLY A 101 -11.40 -3.96 6.57
CA GLY A 101 -11.83 -4.29 5.22
C GLY A 101 -12.04 -5.79 5.03
N PHE A 102 -13.04 -6.16 4.23
CA PHE A 102 -13.36 -7.58 4.04
C PHE A 102 -12.17 -8.40 3.52
N TRP A 103 -11.27 -7.79 2.77
CA TRP A 103 -10.07 -8.44 2.24
C TRP A 103 -9.07 -8.84 3.32
N ALA A 104 -9.05 -8.10 4.45
CA ALA A 104 -8.20 -8.40 5.59
C ALA A 104 -8.85 -9.37 6.58
N MET A 105 -10.14 -9.68 6.41
CA MET A 105 -10.90 -10.61 7.25
C MET A 105 -10.94 -12.05 6.69
N ALA A 106 -10.16 -12.34 5.66
CA ALA A 106 -10.17 -13.66 5.03
C ALA A 106 -9.55 -14.71 5.96
N ASP A 107 -10.35 -15.69 6.35
CA ASP A 107 -9.94 -16.81 7.20
C ASP A 107 -9.51 -18.05 6.38
N HIS A 108 -9.73 -18.03 5.09
CA HIS A 108 -9.55 -19.19 4.23
C HIS A 108 -8.75 -18.84 2.96
N PRO A 109 -7.80 -19.71 2.52
CA PRO A 109 -6.98 -19.41 1.33
C PRO A 109 -7.76 -19.23 0.04
N ASN A 110 -8.99 -19.73 -0.02
CA ASN A 110 -9.86 -19.60 -1.21
C ASN A 110 -10.77 -18.36 -1.18
N GLU A 111 -10.74 -17.58 -0.10
CA GLU A 111 -11.50 -16.34 -0.02
C GLU A 111 -10.87 -15.24 -0.86
N ASP A 112 -11.71 -14.35 -1.40
CA ASP A 112 -11.26 -13.28 -2.29
C ASP A 112 -10.25 -12.33 -1.62
N GLY A 113 -10.41 -12.07 -0.33
CA GLY A 113 -9.45 -11.28 0.44
C GLY A 113 -8.05 -11.93 0.46
N CYS A 114 -7.98 -13.24 0.67
CA CYS A 114 -6.72 -13.97 0.66
C CYS A 114 -6.07 -13.97 -0.73
N LYS A 115 -6.86 -14.10 -1.78
CA LYS A 115 -6.39 -14.01 -3.17
C LYS A 115 -5.80 -12.62 -3.47
N LEU A 116 -6.44 -11.55 -2.99
CA LEU A 116 -5.92 -10.19 -3.14
C LEU A 116 -4.59 -10.00 -2.42
N TRP A 117 -4.45 -10.55 -1.20
CA TRP A 117 -3.18 -10.56 -0.47
C TRP A 117 -2.08 -11.25 -1.28
N ASN A 118 -2.37 -12.44 -1.80
CA ASN A 118 -1.41 -13.22 -2.57
C ASN A 118 -0.95 -12.47 -3.82
N VAL A 119 -1.88 -11.81 -4.53
CA VAL A 119 -1.52 -10.98 -5.70
C VAL A 119 -0.63 -9.83 -5.28
N GLY A 120 -1.00 -9.08 -4.24
CA GLY A 120 -0.20 -7.94 -3.78
C GLY A 120 1.21 -8.34 -3.37
N ILE A 121 1.33 -9.39 -2.57
CA ILE A 121 2.62 -9.88 -2.07
C ILE A 121 3.51 -10.44 -3.18
N SER A 122 2.92 -11.15 -4.14
CA SER A 122 3.66 -11.82 -5.21
C SER A 122 4.19 -10.89 -6.31
N ARG A 123 3.87 -9.60 -6.27
CA ARG A 123 4.30 -8.63 -7.31
C ARG A 123 5.68 -8.02 -7.06
N ALA A 124 6.30 -8.28 -5.92
CA ALA A 124 7.65 -7.80 -5.62
C ALA A 124 8.71 -8.71 -6.24
N LYS A 125 9.66 -8.15 -6.97
CA LYS A 125 10.83 -8.89 -7.47
C LYS A 125 11.92 -8.98 -6.40
N ASP A 126 12.30 -7.85 -5.82
CA ASP A 126 13.45 -7.75 -4.93
C ASP A 126 13.08 -7.47 -3.49
N TYR A 127 12.17 -6.53 -3.25
CA TYR A 127 11.84 -6.05 -1.91
C TYR A 127 10.33 -5.88 -1.72
N LEU A 128 9.87 -6.24 -0.53
CA LEU A 128 8.49 -6.10 -0.12
C LEU A 128 8.42 -5.37 1.22
N PHE A 129 7.59 -4.33 1.29
CA PHE A 129 7.29 -3.57 2.50
C PHE A 129 5.79 -3.60 2.79
N PHE A 130 5.47 -3.68 4.06
CA PHE A 130 4.09 -3.55 4.55
C PHE A 130 3.95 -2.31 5.41
#